data_ef75d895734ccf79dde765a73c30ab25
#
_entry.id   ef75d895734ccf79dde765a73c30ab25
#
_cell.length_a   1.000
_cell.length_b   1.000
_cell.length_c   1.000
_cell.angle_alpha   90.00
_cell.angle_beta   90.00
_cell.angle_gamma   90.00
#
_symmetry.space_group_name_H-M   'P 1'
#
loop_
_entity.id
_entity.type
_entity.pdbx_description
1 polymer ?
#
loop_
_entity_poly.entity_id
_entity_poly.type
_entity_poly.pdbx_seq_one_letter_code
_entity_poly.pdbx_strand_id
1 'polypeptide(L)'
;VILLKLKAIYYIPRLLFVFIGYIIVAYIKGVGMRKRKYLSNRDILSEIHKSKTKYCSYLDESHNQFDIILPNIERINIRTVAQAKRNRADRIARNNYEETYMSGNTSVKQAEFLIDWKKVPKTDLIFRIMTFDHVPLQPGRKKTPKTVADHHTQCNFPPFQHWKFNENDELICVGKSHWEGGLQNGNFSKTHGGMTDKLAMMFIKLVERYASRSNWRGYTYNDEMQGAGLLQLSRIGLQFDESKSDNPFAYYTAAVTNSFTRVLNLEKKGQRIRDDILEHNGLNPSYTRQSENQDKMKALADLDKLTPPKVTTIEVKQKK
;
A
#
# COMPACT_ATOMS: atom_id res chain seq x y z
N VAL A 1 -9.43 32.41 -15.59
CA VAL A 1 -8.34 31.49 -15.17
C VAL A 1 -8.90 30.34 -14.31
N ILE A 2 -9.95 30.55 -13.51
CA ILE A 2 -10.56 29.50 -12.65
C ILE A 2 -11.38 28.51 -13.46
N LEU A 3 -12.03 28.92 -14.55
CA LEU A 3 -12.89 28.07 -15.41
C LEU A 3 -12.10 27.09 -16.32
N LEU A 4 -10.82 27.35 -16.60
CA LEU A 4 -9.97 26.44 -17.40
C LEU A 4 -9.37 25.30 -16.55
N LYS A 5 -9.24 25.46 -15.22
CA LYS A 5 -8.81 24.40 -14.32
C LYS A 5 -9.91 23.34 -14.03
N LEU A 6 -11.18 23.68 -14.26
CA LEU A 6 -12.32 22.75 -14.06
C LEU A 6 -12.52 21.76 -15.24
N LYS A 7 -12.02 22.02 -16.45
CA LYS A 7 -12.16 21.11 -17.58
C LYS A 7 -11.19 19.92 -17.58
N ALA A 8 -10.08 19.99 -16.83
CA ALA A 8 -9.15 18.86 -16.67
C ALA A 8 -9.65 17.79 -15.69
N ILE A 9 -10.73 18.05 -14.94
CA ILE A 9 -11.28 17.16 -13.91
C ILE A 9 -12.27 16.13 -14.49
N TYR A 10 -12.72 16.30 -15.73
CA TYR A 10 -13.79 15.46 -16.33
C TYR A 10 -13.37 14.04 -16.75
N TYR A 11 -12.09 13.66 -16.63
CA TYR A 11 -11.60 12.32 -16.98
C TYR A 11 -11.21 11.44 -15.79
N ILE A 12 -11.64 11.82 -14.59
CA ILE A 12 -11.35 11.03 -13.38
C ILE A 12 -12.51 10.05 -13.17
N PRO A 13 -12.26 8.72 -13.09
CA PRO A 13 -13.33 7.74 -12.89
C PRO A 13 -14.15 8.05 -11.62
N ARG A 14 -15.44 7.82 -11.69
CA ARG A 14 -16.46 8.09 -10.64
C ARG A 14 -16.03 7.67 -9.20
N LEU A 15 -15.17 6.65 -9.09
CA LEU A 15 -14.58 6.19 -7.83
C LEU A 15 -13.70 7.25 -7.13
N LEU A 16 -13.02 8.09 -7.89
CA LEU A 16 -12.13 9.13 -7.36
C LEU A 16 -12.94 10.30 -6.76
N PHE A 17 -14.10 10.61 -7.34
CA PHE A 17 -14.98 11.66 -6.83
C PHE A 17 -15.58 11.31 -5.48
N VAL A 18 -15.95 10.05 -5.27
CA VAL A 18 -16.45 9.56 -3.97
C VAL A 18 -15.32 9.64 -2.93
N PHE A 19 -14.09 9.28 -3.31
CA PHE A 19 -12.95 9.32 -2.40
C PHE A 19 -12.52 10.74 -2.03
N ILE A 20 -12.48 11.67 -3.00
CA ILE A 20 -12.17 13.09 -2.75
C ILE A 20 -13.29 13.75 -1.94
N GLY A 21 -14.55 13.44 -2.22
CA GLY A 21 -15.69 13.91 -1.44
C GLY A 21 -15.64 13.44 0.01
N TYR A 22 -15.29 12.19 0.27
CA TYR A 22 -15.10 11.65 1.62
C TYR A 22 -13.92 12.28 2.35
N ILE A 23 -12.80 12.52 1.68
CA ILE A 23 -11.62 13.19 2.24
C ILE A 23 -11.96 14.63 2.67
N ILE A 24 -12.67 15.38 1.84
CA ILE A 24 -13.06 16.76 2.13
C ILE A 24 -14.07 16.80 3.29
N VAL A 25 -15.05 15.90 3.34
CA VAL A 25 -16.03 15.83 4.43
C VAL A 25 -15.39 15.40 5.75
N ALA A 26 -14.44 14.46 5.73
CA ALA A 26 -13.68 14.05 6.91
C ALA A 26 -12.77 15.17 7.44
N TYR A 27 -12.19 15.96 6.56
CA TYR A 27 -11.38 17.13 6.92
C TYR A 27 -12.21 18.27 7.55
N ILE A 28 -13.45 18.47 7.06
CA ILE A 28 -14.36 19.51 7.56
C ILE A 28 -15.02 19.10 8.89
N LYS A 29 -15.25 17.81 9.16
CA LYS A 29 -15.94 17.35 10.38
C LYS A 29 -15.08 17.31 11.64
N GLY A 30 -13.77 17.65 11.58
CA GLY A 30 -12.93 17.83 12.77
C GLY A 30 -13.09 16.73 13.83
N VAL A 31 -13.12 15.44 13.43
CA VAL A 31 -13.15 14.36 14.39
C VAL A 31 -11.87 14.45 15.21
N GLY A 32 -12.02 14.88 16.46
CA GLY A 32 -10.95 15.08 17.42
C GLY A 32 -10.19 13.78 17.70
N MET A 33 -9.35 13.36 16.76
CA MET A 33 -8.40 12.27 17.00
C MET A 33 -7.39 12.75 18.02
N ARG A 34 -7.35 12.11 19.19
CA ARG A 34 -6.26 12.27 20.15
C ARG A 34 -4.96 12.24 19.36
N LYS A 35 -4.09 13.25 19.53
CA LYS A 35 -2.79 13.39 18.87
C LYS A 35 -1.91 12.17 19.21
N ARG A 36 -2.05 11.06 18.50
CA ARG A 36 -1.09 9.95 18.57
C ARG A 36 0.20 10.42 17.92
N LYS A 37 1.30 10.31 18.67
CA LYS A 37 2.61 10.83 18.25
C LYS A 37 3.18 10.08 17.04
N TYR A 38 2.77 8.81 16.84
CA TYR A 38 3.26 7.94 15.78
C TYR A 38 2.15 7.03 15.22
N LEU A 39 2.25 6.64 13.94
CA LEU A 39 1.48 5.56 13.33
C LEU A 39 2.18 4.24 13.68
N SER A 40 1.47 3.31 14.34
CA SER A 40 2.01 1.99 14.61
C SER A 40 1.60 1.00 13.53
N ASN A 41 2.46 0.02 13.24
CA ASN A 41 2.12 -1.08 12.31
C ASN A 41 0.85 -1.82 12.74
N ARG A 42 0.69 -2.01 14.05
CA ARG A 42 -0.48 -2.69 14.62
C ARG A 42 -1.78 -1.94 14.34
N ASP A 43 -1.79 -0.60 14.51
CA ASP A 43 -2.98 0.21 14.25
C ASP A 43 -3.33 0.17 12.75
N ILE A 44 -2.33 0.23 11.88
CA ILE A 44 -2.52 0.15 10.43
C ILE A 44 -3.07 -1.23 10.04
N LEU A 45 -2.48 -2.32 10.55
CA LEU A 45 -2.95 -3.69 10.29
C LEU A 45 -4.41 -3.89 10.76
N SER A 46 -4.76 -3.38 11.94
CA SER A 46 -6.13 -3.44 12.47
C SER A 46 -7.12 -2.73 11.54
N GLU A 47 -6.77 -1.55 11.02
CA GLU A 47 -7.66 -0.81 10.13
C GLU A 47 -7.71 -1.39 8.71
N ILE A 48 -6.61 -2.00 8.22
CA ILE A 48 -6.60 -2.78 6.98
C ILE A 48 -7.56 -3.97 7.12
N HIS A 49 -7.46 -4.71 8.23
CA HIS A 49 -8.34 -5.84 8.51
C HIS A 49 -9.81 -5.42 8.53
N LYS A 50 -10.16 -4.37 9.28
CA LYS A 50 -11.53 -3.82 9.32
C LYS A 50 -12.02 -3.38 7.95
N SER A 51 -11.16 -2.81 7.11
CA SER A 51 -11.51 -2.41 5.75
C SER A 51 -11.76 -3.63 4.86
N LYS A 52 -10.90 -4.66 4.94
CA LYS A 52 -11.07 -5.92 4.19
C LYS A 52 -12.34 -6.67 4.59
N THR A 53 -12.69 -6.67 5.89
CA THR A 53 -13.89 -7.30 6.41
C THR A 53 -15.18 -6.78 5.74
N LYS A 54 -15.21 -5.52 5.34
CA LYS A 54 -16.37 -4.93 4.61
C LYS A 54 -16.61 -5.53 3.22
N TYR A 55 -15.60 -6.21 2.66
CA TYR A 55 -15.69 -6.92 1.37
C TYR A 55 -15.98 -8.41 1.53
N CYS A 56 -16.20 -8.86 2.75
CA CYS A 56 -16.32 -10.28 3.05
C CYS A 56 -17.73 -10.62 3.50
N SER A 57 -18.17 -11.82 3.16
CA SER A 57 -19.36 -12.44 3.74
C SER A 57 -18.93 -13.54 4.70
N TYR A 58 -19.57 -13.55 5.87
CA TYR A 58 -19.34 -14.53 6.93
C TYR A 58 -20.65 -15.22 7.32
N LEU A 59 -20.54 -16.43 7.82
CA LEU A 59 -21.69 -17.16 8.36
C LEU A 59 -22.22 -16.50 9.63
N ASP A 60 -21.31 -15.96 10.46
CA ASP A 60 -21.58 -15.24 11.68
C ASP A 60 -20.53 -14.10 11.82
N GLU A 61 -20.90 -12.99 12.44
CA GLU A 61 -19.99 -11.85 12.68
C GLU A 61 -18.76 -12.23 13.49
N SER A 62 -18.87 -13.23 14.39
CA SER A 62 -17.72 -13.72 15.18
C SER A 62 -16.60 -14.32 14.31
N HIS A 63 -16.92 -14.75 13.08
CA HIS A 63 -15.97 -15.34 12.14
C HIS A 63 -15.15 -14.33 11.35
N ASN A 64 -15.30 -13.03 11.59
CA ASN A 64 -14.53 -11.98 10.92
C ASN A 64 -13.05 -11.96 11.35
N GLN A 65 -12.73 -12.44 12.55
CA GLN A 65 -11.39 -12.53 13.09
C GLN A 65 -10.73 -13.86 12.69
N PHE A 66 -9.41 -13.88 12.68
CA PHE A 66 -8.63 -15.09 12.36
C PHE A 66 -7.47 -15.26 13.35
N ASP A 67 -7.02 -16.50 13.53
CA ASP A 67 -5.96 -16.85 14.48
C ASP A 67 -4.62 -17.08 13.79
N ILE A 68 -4.63 -17.57 12.53
CA ILE A 68 -3.43 -17.81 11.75
C ILE A 68 -3.74 -17.66 10.25
N ILE A 69 -2.74 -17.22 9.47
CA ILE A 69 -2.82 -17.16 8.01
C ILE A 69 -2.01 -18.30 7.44
N LEU A 70 -2.61 -19.06 6.52
CA LEU A 70 -2.00 -20.21 5.86
C LEU A 70 -2.15 -20.09 4.34
N PRO A 71 -1.16 -20.58 3.56
CA PRO A 71 -1.24 -20.54 2.10
C PRO A 71 -2.23 -21.55 1.53
N ASN A 72 -2.43 -22.70 2.17
CA ASN A 72 -3.30 -23.78 1.71
C ASN A 72 -3.94 -24.51 2.90
N ILE A 73 -5.07 -25.17 2.67
CA ILE A 73 -5.78 -26.00 3.66
C ILE A 73 -4.89 -27.17 4.14
N GLU A 74 -4.09 -27.78 3.26
CA GLU A 74 -3.19 -28.89 3.59
C GLU A 74 -2.12 -28.53 4.64
N ARG A 75 -1.86 -27.25 4.84
CA ARG A 75 -0.93 -26.76 5.88
C ARG A 75 -1.52 -26.74 7.28
N ILE A 76 -2.80 -27.11 7.44
CA ILE A 76 -3.41 -27.24 8.76
C ILE A 76 -2.90 -28.55 9.37
N ASN A 77 -1.97 -28.47 10.31
CA ASN A 77 -1.37 -29.58 11.02
C ASN A 77 -1.31 -29.29 12.54
N ILE A 78 -0.87 -30.26 13.32
CA ILE A 78 -0.80 -30.13 14.80
C ILE A 78 -0.02 -28.90 15.24
N ARG A 79 1.07 -28.55 14.52
CA ARG A 79 1.90 -27.37 14.85
C ARG A 79 1.17 -26.06 14.56
N THR A 80 0.49 -25.96 13.42
CA THR A 80 -0.27 -24.76 13.05
C THR A 80 -1.50 -24.57 13.94
N VAL A 81 -2.16 -25.67 14.34
CA VAL A 81 -3.26 -25.66 15.33
C VAL A 81 -2.75 -25.17 16.70
N ALA A 82 -1.60 -25.67 17.16
CA ALA A 82 -1.02 -25.22 18.43
C ALA A 82 -0.63 -23.72 18.37
N GLN A 83 -0.11 -23.26 17.22
CA GLN A 83 0.19 -21.83 17.02
C GLN A 83 -1.08 -20.99 16.98
N ALA A 84 -2.13 -21.44 16.30
CA ALA A 84 -3.44 -20.77 16.27
C ALA A 84 -4.05 -20.63 17.66
N LYS A 85 -3.95 -21.68 18.49
CA LYS A 85 -4.39 -21.63 19.90
C LYS A 85 -3.65 -20.55 20.72
N ARG A 86 -2.33 -20.44 20.54
CA ARG A 86 -1.53 -19.40 21.20
C ARG A 86 -1.95 -18.01 20.74
N ASN A 87 -2.03 -17.81 19.43
CA ASN A 87 -2.42 -16.52 18.86
C ASN A 87 -3.82 -16.08 19.35
N ARG A 88 -4.76 -17.04 19.47
CA ARG A 88 -6.10 -16.77 19.98
C ARG A 88 -6.07 -16.42 21.46
N ALA A 89 -5.34 -17.18 22.30
CA ALA A 89 -5.18 -16.87 23.71
C ALA A 89 -4.58 -15.47 23.92
N ASP A 90 -3.53 -15.14 23.18
CA ASP A 90 -2.90 -13.82 23.23
C ASP A 90 -3.83 -12.70 22.75
N ARG A 91 -4.69 -12.97 21.75
CA ARG A 91 -5.69 -12.01 21.28
C ARG A 91 -6.75 -11.75 22.31
N ILE A 92 -7.31 -12.80 22.93
CA ILE A 92 -8.34 -12.67 23.97
C ILE A 92 -7.75 -11.93 25.19
N ALA A 93 -6.56 -12.31 25.65
CA ALA A 93 -5.87 -11.64 26.75
C ALA A 93 -5.68 -10.15 26.48
N ARG A 94 -5.35 -9.80 25.26
CA ARG A 94 -5.13 -8.43 24.83
C ARG A 94 -6.43 -7.63 24.75
N ASN A 95 -7.49 -8.22 24.22
CA ASN A 95 -8.80 -7.56 24.14
C ASN A 95 -9.34 -7.29 25.55
N ASN A 96 -9.28 -8.26 26.45
CA ASN A 96 -9.70 -8.09 27.83
C ASN A 96 -8.90 -7.01 28.57
N TYR A 97 -7.59 -6.95 28.33
CA TYR A 97 -6.75 -5.87 28.86
C TYR A 97 -7.16 -4.50 28.30
N GLU A 98 -7.37 -4.39 27.00
CA GLU A 98 -7.78 -3.13 26.35
C GLU A 98 -9.15 -2.66 26.85
N GLU A 99 -10.12 -3.55 27.02
CA GLU A 99 -11.44 -3.25 27.56
C GLU A 99 -11.35 -2.76 29.02
N THR A 100 -10.58 -3.46 29.85
CA THR A 100 -10.38 -3.08 31.26
C THR A 100 -9.63 -1.74 31.37
N TYR A 101 -8.64 -1.51 30.53
CA TYR A 101 -7.92 -0.23 30.48
C TYR A 101 -8.81 0.92 30.03
N MET A 102 -9.69 0.69 29.05
CA MET A 102 -10.63 1.70 28.54
C MET A 102 -11.77 1.98 29.54
N SER A 103 -12.14 1.04 30.40
CA SER A 103 -13.13 1.23 31.47
C SER A 103 -12.62 2.07 32.66
N GLY A 104 -11.34 2.52 32.59
CA GLY A 104 -10.75 3.44 33.60
C GLY A 104 -9.79 2.79 34.59
N ASN A 105 -9.63 1.49 34.56
CA ASN A 105 -8.68 0.78 35.44
C ASN A 105 -7.28 0.73 34.79
N THR A 106 -6.47 1.76 35.02
CA THR A 106 -5.14 1.92 34.41
C THR A 106 -4.03 1.16 35.18
N SER A 107 -4.33 0.59 36.33
CA SER A 107 -3.34 -0.08 37.19
C SER A 107 -3.09 -1.53 36.81
N VAL A 108 -3.91 -2.12 35.93
CA VAL A 108 -3.90 -3.54 35.58
C VAL A 108 -2.77 -3.85 34.60
N LYS A 109 -2.07 -4.95 34.82
CA LYS A 109 -1.00 -5.41 33.91
C LYS A 109 -1.54 -6.45 32.92
N GLN A 110 -1.07 -6.42 31.69
CA GLN A 110 -1.46 -7.37 30.64
C GLN A 110 -1.20 -8.84 31.05
N ALA A 111 -0.22 -9.09 31.91
CA ALA A 111 0.11 -10.44 32.42
C ALA A 111 -1.04 -11.09 33.21
N GLU A 112 -1.94 -10.30 33.80
CA GLU A 112 -3.07 -10.80 34.61
C GLU A 112 -4.17 -11.42 33.72
N PHE A 113 -4.20 -11.14 32.45
CA PHE A 113 -5.18 -11.64 31.48
C PHE A 113 -4.67 -12.83 30.67
N LEU A 114 -3.47 -13.33 30.92
CA LEU A 114 -2.92 -14.46 30.19
C LEU A 114 -3.79 -15.71 30.35
N ILE A 115 -4.23 -16.26 29.23
CA ILE A 115 -5.03 -17.48 29.18
C ILE A 115 -4.13 -18.64 28.75
N ASP A 116 -4.29 -19.78 29.41
CA ASP A 116 -3.60 -20.99 28.98
C ASP A 116 -4.12 -21.42 27.60
N TRP A 117 -3.26 -21.34 26.60
CA TRP A 117 -3.59 -21.70 25.21
C TRP A 117 -4.05 -23.15 25.04
N LYS A 118 -3.69 -24.06 25.97
CA LYS A 118 -4.12 -25.47 25.94
C LYS A 118 -5.62 -25.61 26.16
N LYS A 119 -6.22 -24.69 26.93
CA LYS A 119 -7.65 -24.68 27.24
C LYS A 119 -8.51 -24.17 26.07
N VAL A 120 -7.91 -23.55 25.06
CA VAL A 120 -8.65 -23.06 23.89
C VAL A 120 -9.15 -24.22 23.08
N PRO A 121 -10.48 -24.36 22.85
CA PRO A 121 -11.05 -25.44 22.05
C PRO A 121 -10.62 -25.32 20.60
N LYS A 122 -10.50 -26.45 19.91
CA LYS A 122 -10.11 -26.52 18.49
C LYS A 122 -11.22 -25.96 17.59
N THR A 123 -12.46 -26.13 17.99
CA THR A 123 -13.65 -25.66 17.28
C THR A 123 -13.76 -24.15 17.17
N ASP A 124 -13.10 -23.39 18.07
CA ASP A 124 -13.15 -21.93 18.03
C ASP A 124 -12.12 -21.31 17.09
N LEU A 125 -11.13 -22.10 16.65
CA LEU A 125 -10.04 -21.61 15.84
C LEU A 125 -10.51 -21.25 14.43
N ILE A 126 -10.08 -20.09 13.95
CA ILE A 126 -10.36 -19.61 12.60
C ILE A 126 -9.05 -19.48 11.82
N PHE A 127 -8.98 -20.24 10.73
CA PHE A 127 -7.84 -20.26 9.82
C PHE A 127 -8.15 -19.42 8.59
N ARG A 128 -7.33 -18.39 8.32
CA ARG A 128 -7.39 -17.65 7.08
C ARG A 128 -6.54 -18.35 6.03
N ILE A 129 -7.16 -18.85 4.99
CA ILE A 129 -6.50 -19.52 3.87
C ILE A 129 -6.45 -18.56 2.68
N MET A 130 -5.24 -18.28 2.19
CA MET A 130 -5.02 -17.43 1.02
C MET A 130 -5.27 -18.24 -0.25
N THR A 131 -6.43 -18.08 -0.86
CA THR A 131 -6.83 -18.86 -2.04
C THR A 131 -7.66 -18.04 -3.02
N PHE A 132 -7.53 -18.38 -4.30
CA PHE A 132 -8.30 -17.80 -5.40
C PHE A 132 -9.46 -18.68 -5.85
N ASP A 133 -9.73 -19.80 -5.18
CA ASP A 133 -10.68 -20.83 -5.63
C ASP A 133 -12.12 -20.34 -5.76
N HIS A 134 -12.51 -19.34 -4.94
CA HIS A 134 -13.85 -18.75 -4.99
C HIS A 134 -13.95 -17.57 -5.97
N VAL A 135 -12.84 -17.21 -6.62
CA VAL A 135 -12.85 -16.14 -7.63
C VAL A 135 -13.33 -16.72 -8.95
N PRO A 136 -14.40 -16.19 -9.56
CA PRO A 136 -14.95 -16.76 -10.79
C PRO A 136 -13.96 -16.63 -11.94
N LEU A 137 -13.86 -17.73 -12.71
CA LEU A 137 -13.08 -17.77 -13.93
C LEU A 137 -13.75 -16.93 -15.02
N GLN A 138 -12.97 -16.09 -15.68
CA GLN A 138 -13.47 -15.37 -16.85
C GLN A 138 -13.64 -16.32 -18.07
N PRO A 139 -14.61 -16.03 -18.95
CA PRO A 139 -14.83 -16.80 -20.16
C PRO A 139 -13.54 -16.98 -20.97
N GLY A 140 -13.22 -18.22 -21.35
CA GLY A 140 -12.01 -18.56 -22.12
C GLY A 140 -10.76 -18.87 -21.29
N ARG A 141 -10.77 -18.70 -19.96
CA ARG A 141 -9.64 -19.10 -19.10
C ARG A 141 -9.81 -20.49 -18.52
N LYS A 142 -8.72 -21.29 -18.60
CA LYS A 142 -8.64 -22.64 -18.05
C LYS A 142 -7.98 -22.70 -16.65
N LYS A 143 -7.33 -21.61 -16.19
CA LYS A 143 -6.55 -21.60 -14.94
C LYS A 143 -7.04 -20.52 -14.01
N THR A 144 -7.12 -20.83 -12.72
CA THR A 144 -7.39 -19.88 -11.65
C THR A 144 -6.28 -18.82 -11.57
N PRO A 145 -6.61 -17.56 -11.23
CA PRO A 145 -5.60 -16.54 -10.99
C PRO A 145 -4.72 -16.93 -9.81
N LYS A 146 -3.43 -16.57 -9.88
CA LYS A 146 -2.47 -16.84 -8.81
C LYS A 146 -1.98 -15.59 -8.09
N THR A 147 -2.24 -14.41 -8.63
CA THR A 147 -1.78 -13.13 -8.09
C THR A 147 -2.85 -12.07 -8.18
N VAL A 148 -2.81 -11.08 -7.28
CA VAL A 148 -3.71 -9.91 -7.28
C VAL A 148 -3.50 -9.04 -8.53
N ALA A 149 -2.27 -9.04 -9.07
CA ALA A 149 -1.92 -8.32 -10.27
C ALA A 149 -2.51 -8.94 -11.55
N ASP A 150 -3.14 -10.12 -11.44
CA ASP A 150 -3.85 -10.70 -12.57
C ASP A 150 -5.02 -9.79 -12.96
N HIS A 151 -4.83 -9.02 -14.03
CA HIS A 151 -5.74 -7.99 -14.50
C HIS A 151 -7.14 -8.50 -14.86
N HIS A 152 -7.31 -9.80 -15.05
CA HIS A 152 -8.62 -10.37 -15.33
C HIS A 152 -9.54 -10.44 -14.11
N THR A 153 -9.00 -10.63 -12.92
CA THR A 153 -9.82 -10.64 -11.71
C THR A 153 -9.90 -9.28 -11.04
N GLN A 154 -8.84 -8.48 -11.14
CA GLN A 154 -8.75 -7.14 -10.54
C GLN A 154 -9.22 -7.11 -9.08
N CYS A 155 -8.85 -8.10 -8.28
CA CYS A 155 -9.18 -8.12 -6.85
C CYS A 155 -8.58 -6.90 -6.14
N ASN A 156 -9.30 -6.34 -5.17
CA ASN A 156 -8.85 -5.18 -4.40
C ASN A 156 -7.69 -5.52 -3.45
N PHE A 157 -7.64 -6.79 -3.00
CA PHE A 157 -6.62 -7.34 -2.12
C PHE A 157 -6.49 -8.85 -2.36
N PRO A 158 -5.44 -9.52 -1.84
CA PRO A 158 -5.29 -10.97 -1.95
C PRO A 158 -6.50 -11.69 -1.38
N PRO A 159 -7.23 -12.47 -2.18
CA PRO A 159 -8.45 -13.13 -1.74
C PRO A 159 -8.13 -14.24 -0.73
N PHE A 160 -9.05 -14.44 0.20
CA PHE A 160 -8.93 -15.43 1.25
C PHE A 160 -10.28 -16.04 1.61
N GLN A 161 -10.21 -17.19 2.27
CA GLN A 161 -11.36 -17.84 2.90
C GLN A 161 -11.06 -18.05 4.39
N HIS A 162 -12.09 -18.00 5.23
CA HIS A 162 -12.00 -18.40 6.62
C HIS A 162 -12.55 -19.80 6.79
N TRP A 163 -11.79 -20.65 7.47
CA TRP A 163 -12.12 -22.04 7.75
C TRP A 163 -12.09 -22.31 9.24
N LYS A 164 -12.98 -23.15 9.71
CA LYS A 164 -13.16 -23.52 11.11
C LYS A 164 -13.37 -25.01 11.22
N PHE A 165 -12.96 -25.63 12.32
CA PHE A 165 -13.32 -27.00 12.64
C PHE A 165 -14.76 -27.09 13.17
N ASN A 166 -15.51 -28.03 12.67
CA ASN A 166 -16.81 -28.42 13.24
C ASN A 166 -16.61 -29.36 14.44
N GLU A 167 -17.69 -29.69 15.16
CA GLU A 167 -17.70 -30.67 16.25
C GLU A 167 -17.20 -32.05 15.83
N ASN A 168 -17.37 -32.41 14.56
CA ASN A 168 -16.90 -33.65 13.94
C ASN A 168 -15.45 -33.61 13.45
N ASP A 169 -14.66 -32.61 13.83
CA ASP A 169 -13.29 -32.36 13.33
C ASP A 169 -13.17 -32.15 11.80
N GLU A 170 -14.28 -31.83 11.13
CA GLU A 170 -14.28 -31.48 9.72
C GLU A 170 -14.06 -29.99 9.52
N LEU A 171 -13.37 -29.60 8.44
CA LEU A 171 -13.14 -28.20 8.07
C LEU A 171 -14.31 -27.66 7.26
N ILE A 172 -14.93 -26.61 7.74
CA ILE A 172 -16.00 -25.88 7.06
C ILE A 172 -15.58 -24.45 6.75
N CYS A 173 -15.98 -23.97 5.56
CA CYS A 173 -15.75 -22.59 5.16
C CYS A 173 -16.81 -21.70 5.83
N VAL A 174 -16.36 -20.76 6.66
CA VAL A 174 -17.22 -19.85 7.42
C VAL A 174 -17.13 -18.39 6.95
N GLY A 175 -16.30 -18.10 5.97
CA GLY A 175 -16.17 -16.76 5.39
C GLY A 175 -15.45 -16.75 4.06
N LYS A 176 -15.85 -15.86 3.15
CA LYS A 176 -15.22 -15.61 1.85
C LYS A 176 -15.01 -14.14 1.64
N SER A 177 -13.84 -13.77 1.15
CA SER A 177 -13.52 -12.40 0.75
C SER A 177 -14.07 -12.08 -0.64
N HIS A 178 -14.30 -10.81 -0.95
CA HIS A 178 -14.90 -10.35 -2.21
C HIS A 178 -16.24 -11.05 -2.51
N TRP A 179 -17.03 -11.26 -1.47
CA TRP A 179 -18.26 -12.02 -1.56
C TRP A 179 -19.43 -11.22 -0.94
N GLU A 180 -20.51 -11.10 -1.69
CA GLU A 180 -21.71 -10.39 -1.28
C GLU A 180 -22.89 -11.35 -1.20
N GLY A 181 -23.65 -11.30 -0.10
CA GLY A 181 -24.74 -12.22 0.16
C GLY A 181 -24.34 -13.44 0.98
N GLY A 182 -25.17 -14.49 0.95
CA GLY A 182 -24.90 -15.72 1.70
C GLY A 182 -23.70 -16.50 1.14
N LEU A 183 -23.01 -17.27 1.99
CA LEU A 183 -21.80 -17.99 1.59
C LEU A 183 -22.02 -19.02 0.46
N GLN A 184 -23.24 -19.58 0.37
CA GLN A 184 -23.61 -20.55 -0.66
C GLN A 184 -24.26 -19.89 -1.88
N ASN A 185 -25.15 -18.91 -1.65
CA ASN A 185 -25.99 -18.30 -2.68
C ASN A 185 -25.54 -16.85 -3.04
N GLY A 186 -24.41 -16.42 -2.54
CA GLY A 186 -23.87 -15.10 -2.83
C GLY A 186 -23.05 -15.06 -4.11
N ASN A 187 -22.64 -13.85 -4.48
CA ASN A 187 -21.88 -13.57 -5.68
C ASN A 187 -20.53 -12.91 -5.38
N PHE A 188 -19.57 -13.12 -6.27
CA PHE A 188 -18.31 -12.40 -6.23
C PHE A 188 -18.55 -10.91 -6.52
N SER A 189 -18.09 -10.03 -5.62
CA SER A 189 -18.22 -8.59 -5.74
C SER A 189 -16.94 -7.88 -5.29
N LYS A 190 -16.55 -6.83 -6.03
CA LYS A 190 -15.36 -6.00 -5.73
C LYS A 190 -15.74 -4.61 -5.20
N THR A 191 -17.00 -4.25 -5.28
CA THR A 191 -17.47 -2.86 -5.14
C THR A 191 -18.30 -2.60 -3.91
N HIS A 192 -18.79 -3.66 -3.23
CA HIS A 192 -19.71 -3.54 -2.08
C HIS A 192 -19.05 -3.07 -0.79
N GLY A 193 -17.73 -3.12 -0.69
CA GLY A 193 -16.97 -2.69 0.48
C GLY A 193 -16.30 -1.32 0.31
N GLY A 194 -15.51 -0.92 1.29
CA GLY A 194 -14.78 0.34 1.26
C GLY A 194 -13.68 0.41 2.32
N MET A 195 -12.72 1.30 2.08
CA MET A 195 -11.70 1.63 3.07
C MET A 195 -12.35 2.35 4.26
N THR A 196 -11.88 2.11 5.48
CA THR A 196 -12.33 2.87 6.65
C THR A 196 -11.77 4.29 6.62
N ASP A 197 -12.56 5.26 7.10
CA ASP A 197 -12.15 6.67 7.20
C ASP A 197 -10.86 6.81 8.01
N LYS A 198 -10.71 5.99 9.05
CA LYS A 198 -9.53 6.00 9.90
C LYS A 198 -8.28 5.55 9.15
N LEU A 199 -8.37 4.53 8.28
CA LEU A 199 -7.26 4.12 7.41
C LEU A 199 -6.92 5.22 6.39
N ALA A 200 -7.92 5.86 5.80
CA ALA A 200 -7.72 6.98 4.90
C ALA A 200 -6.99 8.15 5.59
N MET A 201 -7.40 8.50 6.81
CA MET A 201 -6.72 9.53 7.61
C MET A 201 -5.28 9.13 8.00
N MET A 202 -5.01 7.85 8.22
CA MET A 202 -3.65 7.37 8.45
C MET A 202 -2.78 7.56 7.20
N PHE A 203 -3.30 7.32 6.01
CA PHE A 203 -2.60 7.54 4.75
C PHE A 203 -2.31 9.03 4.51
N ILE A 204 -3.27 9.91 4.75
CA ILE A 204 -3.05 11.37 4.66
C ILE A 204 -1.89 11.78 5.56
N LYS A 205 -1.92 11.40 6.83
CA LYS A 205 -0.84 11.72 7.79
C LYS A 205 0.51 11.11 7.42
N LEU A 206 0.51 9.91 6.83
CA LEU A 206 1.73 9.27 6.35
C LEU A 206 2.37 10.11 5.24
N VAL A 207 1.59 10.52 4.24
CA VAL A 207 2.07 11.31 3.10
C VAL A 207 2.52 12.70 3.53
N GLU A 208 1.74 13.43 4.33
CA GLU A 208 2.10 14.75 4.88
C GLU A 208 3.45 14.70 5.63
N ARG A 209 3.63 13.71 6.52
CA ARG A 209 4.88 13.54 7.26
C ARG A 209 6.04 13.14 6.36
N TYR A 210 5.77 12.37 5.32
CA TYR A 210 6.78 12.00 4.35
C TYR A 210 7.22 13.21 3.52
N ALA A 211 6.29 14.03 3.07
CA ALA A 211 6.51 15.25 2.30
C ALA A 211 7.30 16.33 3.07
N SER A 212 7.15 16.36 4.40
CA SER A 212 7.85 17.31 5.26
C SER A 212 9.32 16.95 5.56
N ARG A 213 9.83 15.80 5.06
CA ARG A 213 11.24 15.40 5.20
C ARG A 213 12.15 16.38 4.43
N SER A 214 13.38 16.54 4.92
CA SER A 214 14.36 17.48 4.35
C SER A 214 14.61 17.29 2.86
N ASN A 215 14.57 16.06 2.37
CA ASN A 215 14.80 15.73 0.97
C ASN A 215 13.61 16.03 0.03
N TRP A 216 12.42 16.37 0.58
CA TRP A 216 11.22 16.62 -0.21
C TRP A 216 10.63 18.03 -0.02
N ARG A 217 10.74 18.61 1.19
CA ARG A 217 10.09 19.87 1.55
C ARG A 217 10.54 21.09 0.73
N GLY A 218 11.67 21.02 0.06
CA GLY A 218 12.23 22.13 -0.71
C GLY A 218 11.70 22.27 -2.13
N TYR A 219 10.93 21.30 -2.62
CA TYR A 219 10.38 21.35 -3.98
C TYR A 219 9.10 22.18 -4.05
N THR A 220 8.99 23.04 -5.07
CA THR A 220 7.82 23.89 -5.31
C THR A 220 6.57 23.09 -5.65
N TYR A 221 6.72 21.89 -6.19
CA TYR A 221 5.66 20.92 -6.55
C TYR A 221 5.45 19.85 -5.48
N ASN A 222 5.79 20.15 -4.23
CA ASN A 222 5.59 19.21 -3.10
C ASN A 222 4.13 18.79 -2.93
N ASP A 223 3.17 19.69 -3.17
CA ASP A 223 1.74 19.39 -3.08
C ASP A 223 1.28 18.41 -4.16
N GLU A 224 1.86 18.49 -5.36
CA GLU A 224 1.61 17.54 -6.44
C GLU A 224 2.18 16.16 -6.09
N MET A 225 3.36 16.11 -5.46
CA MET A 225 3.93 14.87 -4.93
C MET A 225 3.01 14.24 -3.88
N GLN A 226 2.46 15.04 -2.96
CA GLN A 226 1.51 14.59 -1.95
C GLN A 226 0.23 14.04 -2.60
N GLY A 227 -0.34 14.77 -3.54
CA GLY A 227 -1.52 14.34 -4.29
C GLY A 227 -1.29 13.01 -5.01
N ALA A 228 -0.15 12.86 -5.70
CA ALA A 228 0.24 11.62 -6.37
C ALA A 228 0.44 10.46 -5.38
N GLY A 229 1.05 10.72 -4.22
CA GLY A 229 1.23 9.75 -3.14
C GLY A 229 -0.10 9.26 -2.56
N LEU A 230 -1.03 10.16 -2.28
CA LEU A 230 -2.38 9.82 -1.80
C LEU A 230 -3.15 9.01 -2.84
N LEU A 231 -3.09 9.40 -4.11
CA LEU A 231 -3.71 8.66 -5.19
C LEU A 231 -3.15 7.23 -5.31
N GLN A 232 -1.84 7.07 -5.17
CA GLN A 232 -1.21 5.75 -5.16
C GLN A 232 -1.69 4.92 -3.97
N LEU A 233 -1.69 5.48 -2.75
CA LEU A 233 -2.16 4.79 -1.55
C LEU A 233 -3.64 4.42 -1.62
N SER A 234 -4.49 5.24 -2.25
CA SER A 234 -5.90 4.90 -2.46
C SER A 234 -6.09 3.65 -3.32
N ARG A 235 -5.21 3.45 -4.32
CA ARG A 235 -5.26 2.29 -5.22
C ARG A 235 -4.74 1.01 -4.59
N ILE A 236 -3.67 1.11 -3.79
CA ILE A 236 -2.98 -0.06 -3.23
C ILE A 236 -3.27 -0.28 -1.75
N GLY A 237 -4.10 0.56 -1.13
CA GLY A 237 -4.28 0.61 0.33
C GLY A 237 -4.74 -0.70 0.95
N LEU A 238 -5.49 -1.52 0.22
CA LEU A 238 -5.91 -2.85 0.68
C LEU A 238 -5.06 -3.99 0.11
N GLN A 239 -4.14 -3.71 -0.84
CA GLN A 239 -3.33 -4.76 -1.49
C GLN A 239 -2.20 -5.31 -0.62
N PHE A 240 -1.99 -4.75 0.57
CA PHE A 240 -1.02 -5.28 1.51
C PHE A 240 -1.34 -6.74 1.85
N ASP A 241 -0.33 -7.61 1.68
CA ASP A 241 -0.44 -9.05 1.92
C ASP A 241 0.10 -9.39 3.31
N GLU A 242 -0.81 -9.60 4.25
CA GLU A 242 -0.53 -9.95 5.65
C GLU A 242 0.13 -11.33 5.79
N SER A 243 0.05 -12.18 4.76
CA SER A 243 0.71 -13.49 4.76
C SER A 243 2.22 -13.41 4.53
N LYS A 244 2.69 -12.31 3.94
CA LYS A 244 4.10 -12.11 3.57
C LYS A 244 4.87 -11.20 4.52
N SER A 245 4.19 -10.27 5.18
CA SER A 245 4.84 -9.27 6.03
C SER A 245 3.91 -8.72 7.09
N ASP A 246 4.48 -8.40 8.25
CA ASP A 246 3.79 -7.71 9.37
C ASP A 246 4.09 -6.20 9.39
N ASN A 247 4.80 -5.67 8.36
CA ASN A 247 5.22 -4.27 8.31
C ASN A 247 4.53 -3.47 7.21
N PRO A 248 3.25 -3.09 7.37
CA PRO A 248 2.53 -2.28 6.41
C PRO A 248 3.12 -0.87 6.26
N PHE A 249 3.73 -0.33 7.31
CA PHE A 249 4.34 1.00 7.26
C PHE A 249 5.46 1.07 6.21
N ALA A 250 6.34 0.07 6.16
CA ALA A 250 7.40 -0.01 5.16
C ALA A 250 6.84 -0.13 3.74
N TYR A 251 5.81 -0.96 3.55
CA TYR A 251 5.14 -1.14 2.27
C TYR A 251 4.57 0.19 1.73
N TYR A 252 3.79 0.90 2.55
CA TYR A 252 3.19 2.18 2.12
C TYR A 252 4.23 3.29 1.97
N THR A 253 5.25 3.34 2.83
CA THR A 253 6.34 4.31 2.69
C THR A 253 7.09 4.11 1.37
N ALA A 254 7.38 2.87 0.97
CA ALA A 254 7.99 2.57 -0.32
C ALA A 254 7.12 3.02 -1.50
N ALA A 255 5.80 2.80 -1.41
CA ALA A 255 4.87 3.25 -2.44
C ALA A 255 4.81 4.78 -2.57
N VAL A 256 4.83 5.51 -1.45
CA VAL A 256 4.89 6.97 -1.43
C VAL A 256 6.22 7.46 -2.03
N THR A 257 7.36 6.82 -1.65
CA THR A 257 8.68 7.13 -2.21
C THR A 257 8.67 7.00 -3.74
N ASN A 258 8.17 5.90 -4.25
CA ASN A 258 8.08 5.65 -5.69
C ASN A 258 7.22 6.69 -6.41
N SER A 259 6.10 7.08 -5.78
CA SER A 259 5.20 8.10 -6.31
C SER A 259 5.86 9.48 -6.37
N PHE A 260 6.54 9.89 -5.30
CA PHE A 260 7.30 11.15 -5.23
C PHE A 260 8.42 11.19 -6.25
N THR A 261 9.20 10.10 -6.36
CA THR A 261 10.28 9.98 -7.35
C THR A 261 9.74 10.05 -8.78
N ARG A 262 8.55 9.50 -9.04
CA ARG A 262 7.90 9.61 -10.35
C ARG A 262 7.59 11.05 -10.71
N VAL A 263 6.98 11.82 -9.79
CA VAL A 263 6.68 13.25 -10.01
C VAL A 263 7.99 14.03 -10.23
N LEU A 264 9.01 13.81 -9.38
CA LEU A 264 10.32 14.42 -9.53
C LEU A 264 10.93 14.17 -10.90
N ASN A 265 10.86 12.93 -11.39
CA ASN A 265 11.43 12.59 -12.71
C ASN A 265 10.65 13.23 -13.87
N LEU A 266 9.31 13.38 -13.73
CA LEU A 266 8.49 14.10 -14.71
C LEU A 266 8.85 15.57 -14.74
N GLU A 267 9.03 16.22 -13.60
CA GLU A 267 9.42 17.62 -13.51
C GLU A 267 10.83 17.87 -14.07
N LYS A 268 11.79 17.01 -13.72
CA LYS A 268 13.15 17.07 -14.30
C LYS A 268 13.14 16.88 -15.80
N LYS A 269 12.30 15.98 -16.32
CA LYS A 269 12.14 15.82 -17.78
C LYS A 269 11.56 17.08 -18.42
N GLY A 270 10.53 17.67 -17.82
CA GLY A 270 9.94 18.92 -18.26
C GLY A 270 10.94 20.07 -18.25
N GLN A 271 11.78 20.18 -17.19
CA GLN A 271 12.85 21.17 -17.13
C GLN A 271 13.86 21.00 -18.27
N ARG A 272 14.32 19.78 -18.53
CA ARG A 272 15.27 19.50 -19.64
C ARG A 272 14.70 19.90 -20.99
N ILE A 273 13.42 19.58 -21.25
CA ILE A 273 12.76 19.97 -22.50
C ILE A 273 12.69 21.50 -22.63
N ARG A 274 12.37 22.23 -21.54
CA ARG A 274 12.38 23.70 -21.54
C ARG A 274 13.77 24.26 -21.82
N ASP A 275 14.79 23.69 -21.19
CA ASP A 275 16.18 24.12 -21.39
C ASP A 275 16.65 23.87 -22.84
N ASP A 276 16.32 22.71 -23.40
CA ASP A 276 16.65 22.38 -24.80
C ASP A 276 15.98 23.36 -25.79
N ILE A 277 14.72 23.76 -25.53
CA ILE A 277 14.01 24.77 -26.33
C ILE A 277 14.66 26.14 -26.21
N LEU A 278 15.07 26.53 -25.00
CA LEU A 278 15.75 27.83 -24.77
C LEU A 278 17.10 27.88 -25.53
N GLU A 279 17.91 26.84 -25.40
CA GLU A 279 19.19 26.71 -26.10
C GLU A 279 19.00 26.74 -27.63
N HIS A 280 18.00 26.04 -28.15
CA HIS A 280 17.70 26.06 -29.61
C HIS A 280 17.31 27.44 -30.12
N ASN A 281 16.63 28.24 -29.30
CA ASN A 281 16.25 29.63 -29.65
C ASN A 281 17.33 30.65 -29.30
N GLY A 282 18.55 30.25 -28.95
CA GLY A 282 19.65 31.14 -28.57
C GLY A 282 19.45 31.87 -27.26
N LEU A 283 18.56 31.39 -26.37
CA LEU A 283 18.29 31.94 -25.07
C LEU A 283 19.04 31.15 -23.99
N ASN A 284 19.29 31.79 -22.84
CA ASN A 284 19.97 31.14 -21.75
C ASN A 284 19.07 30.10 -21.09
N PRO A 285 19.54 28.83 -20.93
CA PRO A 285 18.82 27.81 -20.19
C PRO A 285 18.85 28.05 -18.68
N SER A 286 18.21 27.19 -17.89
CA SER A 286 18.21 27.26 -16.45
C SER A 286 19.63 27.25 -15.87
N TYR A 287 19.79 27.86 -14.69
CA TYR A 287 21.08 27.91 -13.97
C TYR A 287 21.71 26.53 -13.78
N THR A 288 20.90 25.52 -13.47
CA THR A 288 21.37 24.13 -13.33
C THR A 288 22.01 23.61 -14.61
N ARG A 289 21.38 23.86 -15.77
CA ARG A 289 21.91 23.45 -17.09
C ARG A 289 23.18 24.21 -17.44
N GLN A 290 23.24 25.50 -17.12
CA GLN A 290 24.45 26.32 -17.33
C GLN A 290 25.61 25.79 -16.50
N SER A 291 25.39 25.43 -15.22
CA SER A 291 26.41 24.84 -14.35
C SER A 291 26.88 23.48 -14.90
N GLU A 292 25.96 22.61 -15.29
CA GLU A 292 26.28 21.31 -15.91
C GLU A 292 27.11 21.46 -17.17
N ASN A 293 26.79 22.44 -18.03
CA ASN A 293 27.57 22.74 -19.25
C ASN A 293 28.96 23.25 -18.92
N GLN A 294 29.10 24.13 -17.91
CA GLN A 294 30.42 24.60 -17.45
C GLN A 294 31.27 23.46 -16.90
N ASP A 295 30.69 22.57 -16.11
CA ASP A 295 31.43 21.43 -15.55
C ASP A 295 31.86 20.43 -16.65
N LYS A 296 31.04 20.22 -17.68
CA LYS A 296 31.39 19.42 -18.86
C LYS A 296 32.56 20.07 -19.63
N MET A 297 32.53 21.38 -19.84
CA MET A 297 33.61 22.09 -20.53
C MET A 297 34.92 22.04 -19.74
N LYS A 298 34.88 22.17 -18.41
CA LYS A 298 36.07 21.97 -17.57
C LYS A 298 36.63 20.56 -17.70
N ALA A 299 35.76 19.54 -17.61
CA ALA A 299 36.16 18.14 -17.71
C ALA A 299 36.80 17.84 -19.09
N LEU A 300 36.24 18.39 -20.18
CA LEU A 300 36.84 18.28 -21.53
C LEU A 300 38.20 18.96 -21.63
N ALA A 301 38.33 20.18 -21.07
CA ALA A 301 39.59 20.91 -21.07
C ALA A 301 40.71 20.17 -20.26
N ASP A 302 40.32 19.50 -19.18
CA ASP A 302 41.23 18.69 -18.40
C ASP A 302 41.65 17.38 -19.12
N LEU A 303 40.72 16.78 -19.90
CA LEU A 303 41.03 15.63 -20.77
C LEU A 303 42.00 16.02 -21.92
N ASP A 304 41.81 17.19 -22.54
CA ASP A 304 42.71 17.68 -23.58
C ASP A 304 44.12 17.94 -23.05
N LYS A 305 44.27 18.35 -21.78
CA LYS A 305 45.58 18.50 -21.13
C LYS A 305 46.28 17.17 -20.90
N LEU A 306 45.55 16.09 -20.73
CA LEU A 306 46.08 14.74 -20.48
C LEU A 306 46.44 13.98 -21.75
N THR A 307 45.89 14.37 -22.92
CA THR A 307 46.23 13.77 -24.22
C THR A 307 47.38 14.53 -24.83
N PRO A 308 48.58 13.90 -24.99
CA PRO A 308 49.71 14.56 -25.69
C PRO A 308 49.32 14.87 -27.14
N PRO A 309 49.75 16.00 -27.71
CA PRO A 309 49.39 16.39 -29.07
C PRO A 309 49.85 15.29 -30.05
N LYS A 310 48.90 14.79 -30.83
CA LYS A 310 49.24 13.88 -31.94
C LYS A 310 50.13 14.63 -32.90
N VAL A 311 51.44 14.36 -32.84
CA VAL A 311 52.40 14.84 -33.84
C VAL A 311 52.09 14.10 -35.15
N THR A 312 51.43 14.78 -36.04
CA THR A 312 51.24 14.34 -37.45
C THR A 312 52.55 14.61 -38.17
N THR A 313 53.45 13.64 -38.18
CA THR A 313 54.65 13.66 -39.01
C THR A 313 54.19 13.53 -40.46
N ILE A 314 54.16 14.65 -41.17
CA ILE A 314 53.97 14.65 -42.65
C ILE A 314 55.30 14.20 -43.26
N GLU A 315 55.44 12.94 -43.62
CA GLU A 315 56.55 12.47 -44.48
C GLU A 315 56.35 13.03 -45.89
N VAL A 316 57.16 14.04 -46.19
CA VAL A 316 57.33 14.54 -47.55
C VAL A 316 58.17 13.52 -48.33
N LYS A 317 57.53 12.65 -49.10
CA LYS A 317 58.22 11.81 -50.10
C LYS A 317 58.77 12.69 -51.20
N GLN A 318 60.03 12.97 -51.17
CA GLN A 318 60.77 13.48 -52.32
C GLN A 318 60.83 12.37 -53.40
N LYS A 319 60.22 12.60 -54.52
CA LYS A 319 60.45 11.83 -55.75
C LYS A 319 61.77 12.23 -56.32
N LYS A 320 62.65 11.26 -56.55
CA LYS A 320 63.76 11.29 -57.56
C LYS A 320 63.27 10.68 -58.84
#